data_38ed73b7323168945c86db550d4fda60
#
_entry.id   38ed73b7323168945c86db550d4fda60
#
_cell.length_a   1.000
_cell.length_b   1.000
_cell.length_c   1.000
_cell.angle_alpha   90.00
_cell.angle_beta   90.00
_cell.angle_gamma   90.00
#
_symmetry.space_group_name_H-M   'P 1'
#
loop_
_entity.id
_entity.type
_entity.pdbx_description
1 polymer ?
#
loop_
_entity_poly.entity_id
_entity_poly.type
_entity_poly.pdbx_seq_one_letter_code
_entity_poly.pdbx_strand_id
1 'polypeptide(L)'
;MLFHIKQSHAPADCPYGKGGSKSLFDGSAAGVTLHGYWLAFPQHTTYLVVETDDVTRLQDFLKPGAGRTVCEITPVSTEPVR
;
A
#
# COMPACT_ATOMS: atom_id res chain seq x y z
N MET A 1 -11.13 -1.63 -10.29
CA MET A 1 -10.24 -0.53 -10.63
C MET A 1 -8.89 -0.75 -9.97
N LEU A 2 -7.81 -0.53 -10.72
CA LEU A 2 -6.45 -0.71 -10.21
C LEU A 2 -5.90 0.56 -9.60
N PHE A 3 -5.17 0.41 -8.51
CA PHE A 3 -4.47 1.52 -7.86
C PHE A 3 -3.03 1.12 -7.57
N HIS A 4 -2.12 2.05 -7.85
CA HIS A 4 -0.75 1.98 -7.41
C HIS A 4 -0.62 2.78 -6.12
N ILE A 5 -0.05 2.16 -5.10
CA ILE A 5 0.13 2.79 -3.80
C ILE A 5 1.62 2.88 -3.49
N LYS A 6 2.08 4.08 -3.19
CA LYS A 6 3.41 4.30 -2.64
C LYS A 6 3.25 4.59 -1.16
N GLN A 7 3.64 3.63 -0.31
CA GLN A 7 3.53 3.74 1.14
C GLN A 7 4.91 3.97 1.73
N SER A 8 5.12 5.13 2.33
CA SER A 8 6.41 5.54 2.88
C SER A 8 6.28 5.79 4.38
N HIS A 9 7.36 5.52 5.11
CA HIS A 9 7.46 5.84 6.54
C HIS A 9 8.82 6.49 6.82
N ALA A 10 8.87 7.28 7.90
CA ALA A 10 10.12 7.84 8.38
C ALA A 10 11.00 6.75 8.99
N PRO A 11 12.34 6.90 8.99
CA PRO A 11 13.21 5.91 9.62
C PRO A 11 12.87 5.61 11.08
N ALA A 12 12.38 6.59 11.83
CA ALA A 12 11.97 6.41 13.22
C ALA A 12 10.75 5.48 13.36
N ASP A 13 9.94 5.37 12.31
CA ASP A 13 8.72 4.54 12.29
C ASP A 13 8.94 3.23 11.55
N CYS A 14 10.19 2.90 11.23
CA CYS A 14 10.51 1.70 10.46
C CYS A 14 10.02 0.44 11.20
N PRO A 15 9.25 -0.43 10.53
CA PRO A 15 8.71 -1.64 11.16
C PRO A 15 9.75 -2.77 11.29
N TYR A 16 11.00 -2.51 10.97
CA TYR A 16 12.06 -3.51 11.10
C TYR A 16 12.08 -4.11 12.51
N GLY A 17 12.00 -5.43 12.59
CA GLY A 17 11.92 -6.12 13.87
C GLY A 17 10.58 -5.98 14.60
N LYS A 18 9.59 -5.31 13.99
CA LYS A 18 8.28 -5.04 14.60
C LYS A 18 7.14 -5.45 13.66
N GLY A 19 7.28 -6.60 13.02
CA GLY A 19 6.29 -7.11 12.09
C GLY A 19 6.61 -6.88 10.62
N GLY A 20 7.57 -6.02 10.30
CA GLY A 20 8.01 -5.74 8.93
C GLY A 20 7.02 -4.89 8.13
N SER A 21 7.30 -4.73 6.84
CA SER A 21 6.48 -3.90 5.93
C SER A 21 5.05 -4.39 5.82
N LYS A 22 4.81 -5.69 5.95
CA LYS A 22 3.47 -6.27 5.89
C LYS A 22 2.58 -5.86 7.06
N SER A 23 3.15 -5.35 8.15
CA SER A 23 2.39 -4.85 9.29
C SER A 23 1.75 -3.49 9.02
N LEU A 24 2.10 -2.83 7.91
CA LEU A 24 1.63 -1.50 7.57
C LEU A 24 0.40 -1.49 6.68
N PHE A 25 -0.07 -2.67 6.28
CA PHE A 25 -1.30 -2.81 5.50
C PHE A 25 -1.96 -4.15 5.81
N ASP A 26 -3.26 -4.26 5.54
CA ASP A 26 -4.04 -5.48 5.75
C ASP A 26 -4.29 -6.15 4.40
N GLY A 27 -3.46 -7.14 4.06
CA GLY A 27 -3.59 -7.88 2.81
C GLY A 27 -4.85 -8.73 2.70
N SER A 28 -5.60 -8.91 3.79
CA SER A 28 -6.86 -9.65 3.82
C SER A 28 -8.09 -8.75 3.90
N ALA A 29 -7.92 -7.43 3.76
CA ALA A 29 -9.04 -6.49 3.82
C ALA A 29 -10.11 -6.86 2.79
N ALA A 30 -11.37 -6.88 3.24
CA ALA A 30 -12.49 -7.25 2.39
C ALA A 30 -12.65 -6.25 1.23
N GLY A 31 -12.90 -6.78 0.02
CA GLY A 31 -13.13 -5.97 -1.17
C GLY A 31 -11.87 -5.38 -1.80
N VAL A 32 -10.70 -5.75 -1.32
CA VAL A 32 -9.42 -5.32 -1.88
C VAL A 32 -8.60 -6.54 -2.28
N THR A 33 -8.15 -6.59 -3.53
CA THR A 33 -7.25 -7.64 -4.02
C THR A 33 -5.85 -7.08 -4.14
N LEU A 34 -4.91 -7.65 -3.39
CA LEU A 34 -3.49 -7.30 -3.49
C LEU A 34 -2.86 -8.09 -4.64
N HIS A 35 -2.50 -7.39 -5.71
CA HIS A 35 -1.83 -8.02 -6.87
C HIS A 35 -0.34 -8.22 -6.64
N GLY A 36 0.28 -7.39 -5.83
CA GLY A 36 1.69 -7.52 -5.51
C GLY A 36 2.19 -6.34 -4.69
N TYR A 37 3.35 -6.54 -4.08
CA TYR A 37 4.04 -5.47 -3.39
C TYR A 37 5.55 -5.63 -3.57
N TRP A 38 6.25 -4.51 -3.53
CA TRP A 38 7.70 -4.47 -3.70
C TRP A 38 8.29 -3.52 -2.66
N LEU A 39 9.31 -3.97 -1.96
CA LEU A 39 9.97 -3.19 -0.91
C LEU A 39 11.20 -2.49 -1.47
N ALA A 40 11.24 -1.17 -1.35
CA ALA A 40 12.44 -0.38 -1.55
C ALA A 40 13.00 -0.07 -0.15
N PHE A 41 13.79 -1.00 0.38
CA PHE A 41 14.25 -0.96 1.77
C PHE A 41 15.01 0.32 2.12
N PRO A 42 15.98 0.77 1.31
CA PRO A 42 16.76 1.97 1.67
C PRO A 42 15.92 3.24 1.71
N GLN A 43 14.83 3.30 0.95
CA GLN A 43 13.95 4.46 0.88
C GLN A 43 12.80 4.40 1.89
N HIS A 44 12.71 3.35 2.71
CA HIS A 44 11.62 3.15 3.66
C HIS A 44 10.25 3.24 2.98
N THR A 45 10.14 2.59 1.81
CA THR A 45 8.96 2.69 0.95
C THR A 45 8.54 1.32 0.46
N THR A 46 7.24 1.08 0.44
CA THR A 46 6.65 -0.10 -0.18
C THR A 46 5.75 0.36 -1.32
N TYR A 47 5.91 -0.29 -2.48
CA TYR A 47 5.06 -0.08 -3.64
C TYR A 47 4.07 -1.23 -3.72
N LEU A 48 2.79 -0.90 -3.86
CA LEU A 48 1.74 -1.90 -3.94
C LEU A 48 0.86 -1.65 -5.16
N VAL A 49 0.34 -2.74 -5.72
CA VAL A 49 -0.71 -2.67 -6.73
C VAL A 49 -1.90 -3.43 -6.18
N VAL A 50 -3.02 -2.75 -6.08
CA VAL A 50 -4.25 -3.32 -5.53
C VAL A 50 -5.43 -3.03 -6.46
N GLU A 51 -6.47 -3.84 -6.31
CA GLU A 51 -7.71 -3.68 -7.07
C GLU A 51 -8.88 -3.60 -6.11
N THR A 52 -9.76 -2.63 -6.35
CA THR A 52 -11.03 -2.51 -5.63
C THR A 52 -12.03 -1.71 -6.46
N ASP A 53 -13.30 -1.98 -6.27
CA ASP A 53 -14.39 -1.21 -6.88
C ASP A 53 -14.86 -0.07 -5.96
N ASP A 54 -14.37 -0.03 -4.74
CA ASP A 54 -14.77 0.95 -3.74
C ASP A 54 -13.53 1.54 -3.07
N VAL A 55 -13.24 2.81 -3.40
CA VAL A 55 -12.07 3.51 -2.87
C VAL A 55 -12.06 3.55 -1.34
N THR A 56 -13.23 3.56 -0.70
CA THR A 56 -13.29 3.58 0.76
C THR A 56 -12.72 2.30 1.39
N ARG A 57 -12.69 1.19 0.64
CA ARG A 57 -12.06 -0.05 1.09
C ARG A 57 -10.55 0.07 1.25
N LEU A 58 -9.92 1.01 0.55
CA LEU A 58 -8.49 1.27 0.73
C LEU A 58 -8.17 1.80 2.12
N GLN A 59 -9.12 2.44 2.78
CA GLN A 59 -8.94 2.90 4.16
C GLN A 59 -8.74 1.70 5.10
N ASP A 60 -9.54 0.65 4.94
CA ASP A 60 -9.40 -0.57 5.74
C ASP A 60 -8.07 -1.26 5.44
N PHE A 61 -7.71 -1.32 4.15
CA PHE A 61 -6.46 -1.93 3.70
C PHE A 61 -5.23 -1.22 4.27
N LEU A 62 -5.26 0.12 4.34
CA LEU A 62 -4.12 0.92 4.77
C LEU A 62 -4.16 1.29 6.25
N LYS A 63 -5.24 0.96 6.95
CA LYS A 63 -5.44 1.33 8.34
C LYS A 63 -4.32 0.91 9.29
N PRO A 64 -3.72 -0.30 9.16
CA PRO A 64 -2.64 -0.68 10.07
C PRO A 64 -1.45 0.27 10.06
N GLY A 65 -1.20 0.95 8.93
CA GLY A 65 -0.12 1.92 8.80
C GLY A 65 -0.51 3.35 9.09
N ALA A 66 -1.78 3.61 9.42
CA ALA A 66 -2.25 4.97 9.68
C ALA A 66 -1.50 5.58 10.87
N GLY A 67 -1.09 6.83 10.73
CA GLY A 67 -0.32 7.54 11.74
C GLY A 67 1.18 7.27 11.70
N ARG A 68 1.63 6.28 10.91
CA ARG A 68 3.06 5.95 10.76
C ARG A 68 3.54 6.01 9.32
N THR A 69 2.63 6.15 8.36
CA THR A 69 2.96 6.15 6.93
C THR A 69 2.29 7.29 6.22
N VAL A 70 2.85 7.63 5.08
CA VAL A 70 2.22 8.51 4.08
C VAL A 70 2.00 7.68 2.83
N CYS A 71 0.79 7.70 2.29
CA CYS A 71 0.45 6.95 1.09
C CYS A 71 0.09 7.89 -0.05
N GLU A 72 0.70 7.64 -1.22
CA GLU A 72 0.29 8.23 -2.48
C GLU A 72 -0.46 7.17 -3.26
N ILE A 73 -1.71 7.44 -3.59
CA ILE A 73 -2.59 6.48 -4.26
C ILE A 73 -2.90 7.02 -5.65
N THR A 74 -2.57 6.25 -6.68
CA THR A 74 -2.73 6.64 -8.08
C THR A 74 -3.57 5.60 -8.81
N PRO A 75 -4.70 5.98 -9.42
CA PRO A 75 -5.42 5.08 -10.33
C PRO A 75 -4.52 4.76 -11.53
N VAL A 76 -4.47 3.50 -11.90
CA VAL A 76 -3.62 3.06 -13.01
C VAL A 76 -4.41 2.16 -13.96
N SER A 77 -3.93 2.05 -15.18
CA SER A 77 -4.52 1.19 -16.20
C SER A 77 -3.44 0.28 -16.79
N THR A 78 -3.85 -0.93 -17.18
CA THR A 78 -2.99 -1.81 -17.96
C THR A 78 -3.10 -1.55 -19.46
N GLU A 79 -4.07 -0.71 -19.88
CA GLU A 79 -4.29 -0.39 -21.28
C GLU A 79 -3.32 0.71 -21.73
N PRO A 80 -2.77 0.59 -22.95
CA PRO A 80 -1.93 1.66 -23.49
C PRO A 80 -2.77 2.90 -23.85
N VAL A 81 -2.09 4.02 -23.97
CA VAL A 81 -2.70 5.24 -24.51
C VAL A 81 -3.14 4.99 -25.95
N ARG A 82 -4.34 5.41 -26.27
CA ARG A 82 -4.95 5.23 -27.59
C ARG A 82 -4.74 6.44 -28.48
#